data_a035269c3c45ec16c8c3351c89cf5ad6
#
_entry.id   a035269c3c45ec16c8c3351c89cf5ad6
#
_cell.length_a   1.000
_cell.length_b   1.000
_cell.length_c   1.000
_cell.angle_alpha   90.00
_cell.angle_beta   90.00
_cell.angle_gamma   90.00
#
_symmetry.space_group_name_H-M   'P 1'
#
loop_
_entity.id
_entity.type
_entity.pdbx_description
1 polymer ?
#
loop_
_entity_poly.entity_id
_entity_poly.type
_entity_poly.pdbx_seq_one_letter_code
_entity_poly.pdbx_strand_id
1 'polypeptide(L)'
;MRELLIASVIVGLLLLAGPASVMAQQSAPSAELKRVVGRVELLSKGQTQWIPAVVGARLAEGDDIRCYAGAAAELVLPDTSTVVLSENSRLLLTKMEYDPQSQSRLVLLHLVVGKVKATVAQAAVTLARVRQSNFAISTPTAVAAARGTILWVFTDGQKSMMAVEPEFGFTEGSSQGVWRQ
;
A
#
# COMPACT_ATOMS: atom_id res chain seq x y z
N MET A 1 37.45 -48.19 -31.30
CA MET A 1 37.02 -46.93 -32.02
C MET A 1 35.56 -46.58 -31.80
N ARG A 2 34.59 -47.49 -31.75
CA ARG A 2 33.17 -47.20 -31.54
C ARG A 2 32.86 -46.67 -30.13
N GLU A 3 33.57 -47.18 -29.11
CA GLU A 3 33.36 -46.74 -27.71
C GLU A 3 33.83 -45.30 -27.44
N LEU A 4 34.91 -44.86 -28.11
CA LEU A 4 35.42 -43.48 -27.98
C LEU A 4 34.52 -42.45 -28.65
N LEU A 5 33.78 -42.82 -29.69
CA LEU A 5 32.84 -41.91 -30.36
C LEU A 5 31.55 -41.71 -29.53
N ILE A 6 31.08 -42.72 -28.82
CA ILE A 6 29.90 -42.63 -27.95
C ILE A 6 30.21 -41.77 -26.74
N ALA A 7 31.38 -41.88 -26.13
CA ALA A 7 31.78 -41.03 -25.01
C ALA A 7 31.89 -39.55 -25.40
N SER A 8 32.37 -39.25 -26.62
CA SER A 8 32.47 -37.87 -27.11
C SER A 8 31.11 -37.19 -27.35
N VAL A 9 30.10 -37.97 -27.79
CA VAL A 9 28.74 -37.43 -28.01
C VAL A 9 28.00 -37.12 -26.70
N ILE A 10 28.23 -37.96 -25.66
CA ILE A 10 27.61 -37.75 -24.34
C ILE A 10 28.18 -36.51 -23.63
N VAL A 11 29.49 -36.29 -23.73
CA VAL A 11 30.14 -35.09 -23.15
C VAL A 11 29.71 -33.79 -23.88
N GLY A 12 29.50 -33.86 -25.19
CA GLY A 12 29.01 -32.71 -25.98
C GLY A 12 27.56 -32.31 -25.67
N LEU A 13 26.71 -33.26 -25.27
CA LEU A 13 25.30 -33.00 -24.95
C LEU A 13 25.11 -32.41 -23.53
N LEU A 14 26.08 -32.69 -22.62
CA LEU A 14 26.02 -32.13 -21.25
C LEU A 14 26.42 -30.65 -21.17
N LEU A 15 27.11 -30.11 -22.17
CA LEU A 15 27.56 -28.71 -22.19
C LEU A 15 26.53 -27.72 -22.74
N LEU A 16 25.38 -28.21 -23.23
CA LEU A 16 24.27 -27.35 -23.73
C LEU A 16 23.22 -27.00 -22.67
N ALA A 17 23.36 -27.51 -21.43
CA ALA A 17 22.53 -27.06 -20.31
C ALA A 17 23.07 -25.71 -19.80
N GLY A 18 22.79 -24.64 -20.52
CA GLY A 18 23.04 -23.28 -20.03
C GLY A 18 22.31 -23.06 -18.70
N PRO A 19 22.84 -22.20 -17.81
CA PRO A 19 22.16 -21.89 -16.57
C PRO A 19 20.78 -21.32 -16.91
N ALA A 20 19.73 -22.02 -16.51
CA ALA A 20 18.37 -21.47 -16.53
C ALA A 20 18.39 -20.26 -15.59
N SER A 21 18.46 -19.06 -16.17
CA SER A 21 18.34 -17.82 -15.43
C SER A 21 16.93 -17.82 -14.79
N VAL A 22 16.88 -18.16 -13.52
CA VAL A 22 15.67 -17.98 -12.71
C VAL A 22 15.44 -16.48 -12.63
N MET A 23 14.61 -15.97 -13.52
CA MET A 23 14.08 -14.62 -13.42
C MET A 23 13.29 -14.56 -12.11
N ALA A 24 13.86 -13.95 -11.08
CA ALA A 24 13.13 -13.61 -9.87
C ALA A 24 11.97 -12.72 -10.28
N GLN A 25 10.76 -13.27 -10.34
CA GLN A 25 9.54 -12.48 -10.52
C GLN A 25 9.42 -11.57 -9.31
N GLN A 26 9.75 -10.29 -9.48
CA GLN A 26 9.40 -9.28 -8.51
C GLN A 26 7.87 -9.28 -8.40
N SER A 27 7.37 -9.80 -7.29
CA SER A 27 5.93 -9.71 -7.00
C SER A 27 5.54 -8.23 -6.93
N ALA A 28 4.41 -7.88 -7.56
CA ALA A 28 3.88 -6.53 -7.51
C ALA A 28 3.75 -6.05 -6.06
N PRO A 29 4.03 -4.77 -5.77
CA PRO A 29 3.89 -4.24 -4.44
C PRO A 29 2.44 -4.44 -3.94
N SER A 30 2.30 -4.92 -2.71
CA SER A 30 1.01 -5.21 -2.09
C SER A 30 1.00 -4.77 -0.64
N ALA A 31 -0.14 -4.28 -0.17
CA ALA A 31 -0.40 -4.04 1.24
C ALA A 31 -0.69 -5.36 1.95
N GLU A 32 -0.25 -5.50 3.19
CA GLU A 32 -0.54 -6.67 4.02
C GLU A 32 -1.52 -6.30 5.13
N LEU A 33 -2.56 -7.11 5.28
CA LEU A 33 -3.56 -6.96 6.34
C LEU A 33 -3.01 -7.51 7.66
N LYS A 34 -2.60 -6.62 8.56
CA LYS A 34 -1.96 -6.99 9.84
C LYS A 34 -2.95 -7.26 10.96
N ARG A 35 -4.10 -6.61 10.93
CA ARG A 35 -5.13 -6.78 11.97
C ARG A 35 -6.53 -6.69 11.35
N VAL A 36 -7.40 -7.57 11.84
CA VAL A 36 -8.83 -7.62 11.51
C VAL A 36 -9.61 -7.74 12.81
N VAL A 37 -10.58 -6.86 13.01
CA VAL A 37 -11.51 -6.88 14.13
C VAL A 37 -12.93 -6.80 13.56
N GLY A 38 -13.80 -7.68 13.99
CA GLY A 38 -15.17 -7.70 13.50
C GLY A 38 -15.30 -8.15 12.04
N ARG A 39 -16.37 -7.72 11.37
CA ARG A 39 -16.63 -8.08 9.97
C ARG A 39 -15.90 -7.15 9.02
N VAL A 40 -14.90 -7.68 8.34
CA VAL A 40 -14.14 -7.00 7.29
C VAL A 40 -14.16 -7.86 6.04
N GLU A 41 -14.31 -7.24 4.88
CA GLU A 41 -14.35 -7.93 3.60
C GLU A 41 -13.44 -7.28 2.58
N LEU A 42 -12.93 -8.08 1.65
CA LEU A 42 -12.07 -7.69 0.54
C LEU A 42 -12.76 -7.95 -0.78
N LEU A 43 -12.50 -7.10 -1.76
CA LEU A 43 -12.90 -7.28 -3.15
C LEU A 43 -11.67 -7.11 -4.03
N SER A 44 -11.23 -8.17 -4.66
CA SER A 44 -10.09 -8.10 -5.59
C SER A 44 -10.47 -7.42 -6.90
N LYS A 45 -9.52 -6.75 -7.49
CA LYS A 45 -9.67 -6.05 -8.79
C LYS A 45 -10.31 -6.97 -9.84
N GLY A 46 -11.37 -6.47 -10.48
CA GLY A 46 -12.10 -7.19 -11.51
C GLY A 46 -13.03 -8.30 -11.00
N GLN A 47 -13.08 -8.53 -9.70
CA GLN A 47 -14.08 -9.43 -9.10
C GLN A 47 -15.34 -8.66 -8.71
N THR A 48 -16.44 -9.40 -8.56
CA THR A 48 -17.73 -8.84 -8.13
C THR A 48 -18.15 -9.34 -6.76
N GLN A 49 -17.47 -10.36 -6.25
CA GLN A 49 -17.80 -11.00 -4.99
C GLN A 49 -16.84 -10.55 -3.88
N TRP A 50 -17.41 -10.02 -2.80
CA TRP A 50 -16.71 -9.73 -1.56
C TRP A 50 -16.43 -11.03 -0.79
N ILE A 51 -15.20 -11.15 -0.30
CA ILE A 51 -14.76 -12.29 0.52
C ILE A 51 -14.37 -11.83 1.92
N PRO A 52 -14.56 -12.65 2.97
CA PRO A 52 -14.09 -12.32 4.31
C PRO A 52 -12.58 -12.05 4.33
N ALA A 53 -12.20 -10.97 5.01
CA ALA A 53 -10.80 -10.63 5.21
C ALA A 53 -10.16 -11.48 6.30
N VAL A 54 -8.93 -11.94 6.05
CA VAL A 54 -8.13 -12.68 7.04
C VAL A 54 -6.79 -11.97 7.24
N VAL A 55 -6.23 -12.07 8.45
CA VAL A 55 -4.90 -11.54 8.76
C VAL A 55 -3.87 -12.22 7.85
N GLY A 56 -2.92 -11.44 7.31
CA GLY A 56 -1.93 -11.90 6.34
C GLY A 56 -2.41 -11.82 4.89
N ALA A 57 -3.69 -11.50 4.63
CA ALA A 57 -4.17 -11.26 3.27
C ALA A 57 -3.40 -10.09 2.64
N ARG A 58 -3.12 -10.22 1.34
CA ARG A 58 -2.43 -9.18 0.56
C ARG A 58 -3.40 -8.49 -0.37
N LEU A 59 -3.32 -7.17 -0.40
CA LEU A 59 -4.12 -6.32 -1.27
C LEU A 59 -3.20 -5.62 -2.26
N ALA A 60 -3.53 -5.75 -3.53
CA ALA A 60 -2.82 -5.11 -4.63
C ALA A 60 -3.53 -3.84 -5.09
N GLU A 61 -2.91 -3.15 -6.06
CA GLU A 61 -3.53 -2.02 -6.75
C GLU A 61 -4.86 -2.43 -7.41
N GLY A 62 -5.92 -1.70 -7.10
CA GLY A 62 -7.28 -1.92 -7.58
C GLY A 62 -8.14 -2.78 -6.68
N ASP A 63 -7.58 -3.33 -5.58
CA ASP A 63 -8.35 -4.03 -4.57
C ASP A 63 -9.07 -3.05 -3.64
N ASP A 64 -10.17 -3.51 -3.06
CA ASP A 64 -11.05 -2.74 -2.21
C ASP A 64 -11.24 -3.46 -0.87
N ILE A 65 -11.33 -2.70 0.22
CA ILE A 65 -11.57 -3.22 1.57
C ILE A 65 -12.70 -2.45 2.24
N ARG A 66 -13.58 -3.16 2.95
CA ARG A 66 -14.64 -2.54 3.75
C ARG A 66 -14.73 -3.12 5.15
N CYS A 67 -14.96 -2.23 6.10
CA CYS A 67 -15.23 -2.53 7.50
C CYS A 67 -16.68 -2.21 7.80
N TYR A 68 -17.38 -3.14 8.44
CA TYR A 68 -18.75 -2.96 8.91
C TYR A 68 -18.80 -2.32 10.29
N ALA A 69 -20.00 -2.15 10.86
CA ALA A 69 -20.20 -1.61 12.21
C ALA A 69 -19.42 -2.42 13.26
N GLY A 70 -18.72 -1.75 14.15
CA GLY A 70 -17.86 -2.33 15.18
C GLY A 70 -16.60 -3.03 14.65
N ALA A 71 -16.32 -2.93 13.34
CA ALA A 71 -15.15 -3.53 12.72
C ALA A 71 -14.00 -2.53 12.53
N ALA A 72 -12.78 -3.06 12.46
CA ALA A 72 -11.58 -2.29 12.13
C ALA A 72 -10.58 -3.17 11.38
N ALA A 73 -9.77 -2.56 10.54
CA ALA A 73 -8.70 -3.21 9.81
C ALA A 73 -7.42 -2.37 9.82
N GLU A 74 -6.27 -3.03 9.86
CA GLU A 74 -4.96 -2.38 9.77
C GLU A 74 -4.17 -2.98 8.61
N LEU A 75 -3.77 -2.12 7.68
CA LEU A 75 -2.94 -2.44 6.55
C LEU A 75 -1.53 -1.90 6.76
N VAL A 76 -0.52 -2.68 6.40
CA VAL A 76 0.86 -2.21 6.25
C VAL A 76 1.20 -2.18 4.77
N LEU A 77 1.63 -1.03 4.29
CA LEU A 77 1.99 -0.79 2.91
C LEU A 77 3.46 -1.18 2.64
N PRO A 78 3.87 -1.38 1.39
CA PRO A 78 5.25 -1.76 1.06
C PRO A 78 6.32 -0.77 1.54
N ASP A 79 5.97 0.49 1.69
CA ASP A 79 6.83 1.58 2.18
C ASP A 79 6.84 1.69 3.72
N THR A 80 6.29 0.69 4.43
CA THR A 80 6.10 0.64 5.88
C THR A 80 5.07 1.62 6.46
N SER A 81 4.40 2.42 5.63
CA SER A 81 3.24 3.20 6.08
C SER A 81 2.12 2.29 6.58
N THR A 82 1.40 2.73 7.60
CA THR A 82 0.26 1.99 8.13
C THR A 82 -1.04 2.74 7.88
N VAL A 83 -2.09 1.99 7.57
CA VAL A 83 -3.43 2.52 7.28
C VAL A 83 -4.43 1.77 8.13
N VAL A 84 -5.09 2.48 9.06
CA VAL A 84 -6.12 1.92 9.93
C VAL A 84 -7.48 2.39 9.44
N LEU A 85 -8.33 1.45 9.04
CA LEU A 85 -9.73 1.68 8.72
C LEU A 85 -10.57 1.50 9.98
N SER A 86 -11.46 2.45 10.25
CA SER A 86 -12.47 2.35 11.29
C SER A 86 -13.74 1.66 10.76
N GLU A 87 -14.69 1.46 11.65
CA GLU A 87 -16.00 0.93 11.28
C GLU A 87 -16.71 1.75 10.18
N ASN A 88 -17.61 1.11 9.45
CA ASN A 88 -18.41 1.70 8.37
C ASN A 88 -17.56 2.43 7.32
N SER A 89 -16.37 1.91 7.06
CA SER A 89 -15.42 2.50 6.11
C SER A 89 -15.20 1.61 4.91
N ARG A 90 -14.97 2.24 3.75
CA ARG A 90 -14.58 1.57 2.51
C ARG A 90 -13.43 2.30 1.84
N LEU A 91 -12.36 1.59 1.55
CA LEU A 91 -11.12 2.10 0.98
C LEU A 91 -10.71 1.30 -0.25
N LEU A 92 -10.47 2.00 -1.36
CA LEU A 92 -9.92 1.45 -2.60
C LEU A 92 -8.43 1.79 -2.68
N LEU A 93 -7.61 0.80 -3.00
CA LEU A 93 -6.18 0.96 -3.27
C LEU A 93 -6.00 1.36 -4.74
N THR A 94 -6.05 2.65 -5.04
CA THR A 94 -6.08 3.15 -6.43
C THR A 94 -4.75 2.99 -7.14
N LYS A 95 -3.65 3.23 -6.44
CA LYS A 95 -2.29 3.12 -6.98
C LYS A 95 -1.33 2.67 -5.90
N MET A 96 -0.44 1.75 -6.22
CA MET A 96 0.59 1.29 -5.29
C MET A 96 1.87 0.91 -6.03
N GLU A 97 2.84 1.79 -5.97
CA GLU A 97 4.18 1.57 -6.50
C GLU A 97 5.21 1.77 -5.38
N TYR A 98 6.21 0.94 -5.33
CA TYR A 98 7.31 1.06 -4.39
C TYR A 98 8.58 0.48 -4.98
N ASP A 99 9.64 1.26 -4.96
CA ASP A 99 10.99 0.83 -5.32
C ASP A 99 11.89 0.85 -4.07
N PRO A 100 12.26 -0.32 -3.52
CA PRO A 100 13.08 -0.37 -2.32
C PRO A 100 14.51 0.14 -2.51
N GLN A 101 15.03 0.16 -3.74
CA GLN A 101 16.39 0.64 -4.02
C GLN A 101 16.46 2.16 -3.97
N SER A 102 15.53 2.83 -4.63
CA SER A 102 15.44 4.29 -4.61
C SER A 102 14.59 4.84 -3.47
N GLN A 103 13.94 3.98 -2.69
CA GLN A 103 12.93 4.32 -1.68
C GLN A 103 11.83 5.24 -2.23
N SER A 104 11.61 5.18 -3.54
CA SER A 104 10.55 5.95 -4.17
C SER A 104 9.22 5.20 -4.04
N ARG A 105 8.16 5.95 -3.81
CA ARG A 105 6.80 5.41 -3.69
C ARG A 105 5.80 6.29 -4.42
N LEU A 106 4.73 5.66 -4.88
CA LEU A 106 3.50 6.33 -5.29
C LEU A 106 2.34 5.53 -4.72
N VAL A 107 1.72 6.06 -3.68
CA VAL A 107 0.57 5.46 -3.01
C VAL A 107 -0.61 6.42 -3.12
N LEU A 108 -1.64 5.98 -3.82
CA LEU A 108 -2.90 6.70 -3.93
C LEU A 108 -4.02 5.81 -3.41
N LEU A 109 -4.70 6.24 -2.37
CA LEU A 109 -5.84 5.57 -1.77
C LEU A 109 -7.09 6.40 -1.99
N HIS A 110 -8.25 5.76 -2.11
CA HIS A 110 -9.54 6.44 -2.23
C HIS A 110 -10.48 5.98 -1.12
N LEU A 111 -10.75 6.87 -0.17
CA LEU A 111 -11.74 6.64 0.87
C LEU A 111 -13.12 7.00 0.32
N VAL A 112 -13.92 5.97 0.05
CA VAL A 112 -15.27 6.11 -0.49
C VAL A 112 -16.22 6.67 0.57
N VAL A 113 -16.13 6.12 1.78
CA VAL A 113 -16.92 6.51 2.95
C VAL A 113 -16.20 6.06 4.23
N GLY A 114 -16.42 6.74 5.33
CA GLY A 114 -15.96 6.36 6.67
C GLY A 114 -14.73 7.13 7.13
N LYS A 115 -13.86 6.49 7.92
CA LYS A 115 -12.72 7.10 8.57
C LYS A 115 -11.46 6.24 8.44
N VAL A 116 -10.37 6.90 8.11
CA VAL A 116 -9.03 6.32 7.99
C VAL A 116 -8.03 7.16 8.77
N LYS A 117 -7.12 6.46 9.47
CA LYS A 117 -5.88 7.02 10.00
C LYS A 117 -4.72 6.42 9.21
N ALA A 118 -3.91 7.25 8.58
CA ALA A 118 -2.67 6.82 7.93
C ALA A 118 -1.46 7.39 8.68
N THR A 119 -0.55 6.51 9.11
CA THR A 119 0.78 6.91 9.59
C THR A 119 1.73 6.72 8.44
N VAL A 120 2.13 7.83 7.83
CA VAL A 120 2.92 7.84 6.59
C VAL A 120 4.40 7.81 6.91
N ALA A 121 5.11 6.78 6.49
CA ALA A 121 6.55 6.67 6.68
C ALA A 121 7.29 7.86 6.02
N GLN A 122 8.42 8.26 6.62
CA GLN A 122 9.26 9.28 6.02
C GLN A 122 9.88 8.75 4.72
N ALA A 123 9.66 9.45 3.62
CA ALA A 123 10.36 9.14 2.38
C ALA A 123 11.78 9.72 2.42
N ALA A 124 12.76 8.97 1.93
CA ALA A 124 14.11 9.49 1.75
C ALA A 124 14.09 10.75 0.88
N VAL A 125 14.71 11.82 1.36
CA VAL A 125 14.73 13.10 0.67
C VAL A 125 15.89 13.08 -0.34
N THR A 126 15.62 12.74 -1.57
CA THR A 126 16.54 13.07 -2.66
C THR A 126 16.26 14.51 -3.07
N LEU A 127 17.24 15.40 -2.93
CA LEU A 127 17.15 16.86 -3.15
C LEU A 127 16.50 17.28 -4.48
N ALA A 128 16.43 16.41 -5.47
CA ALA A 128 15.89 16.72 -6.80
C ALA A 128 14.35 16.64 -6.92
N ARG A 129 13.61 16.12 -5.92
CA ARG A 129 12.15 15.91 -6.01
C ARG A 129 11.38 16.42 -4.79
N VAL A 130 11.75 17.54 -4.25
CA VAL A 130 11.22 18.12 -2.99
C VAL A 130 9.72 18.44 -3.02
N ARG A 131 9.04 18.43 -4.16
CA ARG A 131 7.70 19.02 -4.32
C ARG A 131 6.54 18.04 -4.50
N GLN A 132 6.76 16.74 -4.59
CA GLN A 132 5.65 15.79 -4.76
C GLN A 132 5.53 14.88 -3.54
N SER A 133 4.41 15.02 -2.82
CA SER A 133 4.00 13.98 -1.88
C SER A 133 3.60 12.76 -2.69
N ASN A 134 4.29 11.65 -2.45
CA ASN A 134 4.02 10.41 -3.15
C ASN A 134 3.02 9.53 -2.37
N PHE A 135 2.36 10.10 -1.37
CA PHE A 135 1.29 9.47 -0.60
C PHE A 135 0.09 10.42 -0.54
N ALA A 136 -1.05 9.96 -1.03
CA ALA A 136 -2.29 10.73 -0.96
C ALA A 136 -3.49 9.84 -0.67
N ILE A 137 -4.45 10.40 0.07
CA ILE A 137 -5.78 9.83 0.25
C ILE A 137 -6.78 10.80 -0.36
N SER A 138 -7.52 10.33 -1.36
CA SER A 138 -8.63 11.05 -1.95
C SER A 138 -9.95 10.60 -1.32
N THR A 139 -10.92 11.50 -1.35
CA THR A 139 -12.32 11.25 -1.05
C THR A 139 -13.16 11.75 -2.23
N PRO A 140 -14.47 11.58 -2.27
CA PRO A 140 -15.29 12.15 -3.33
C PRO A 140 -15.18 13.67 -3.47
N THR A 141 -14.81 14.41 -2.40
CA THR A 141 -14.84 15.88 -2.38
C THR A 141 -13.48 16.53 -2.10
N ALA A 142 -12.45 15.78 -1.74
CA ALA A 142 -11.17 16.35 -1.34
C ALA A 142 -9.99 15.38 -1.57
N VAL A 143 -8.77 15.92 -1.56
CA VAL A 143 -7.52 15.13 -1.60
C VAL A 143 -6.58 15.65 -0.52
N ALA A 144 -6.08 14.73 0.31
CA ALA A 144 -5.01 15.01 1.25
C ALA A 144 -3.73 14.29 0.82
N ALA A 145 -2.63 15.01 0.80
CA ALA A 145 -1.31 14.46 0.55
C ALA A 145 -0.43 14.63 1.79
N ALA A 146 0.31 13.59 2.15
CA ALA A 146 1.12 13.56 3.35
C ALA A 146 2.53 13.02 3.09
N ARG A 147 3.45 13.43 3.94
CA ARG A 147 4.84 12.97 3.90
C ARG A 147 5.42 12.96 5.31
N GLY A 148 5.64 11.77 5.87
CA GLY A 148 6.17 11.62 7.23
C GLY A 148 5.27 12.27 8.29
N THR A 149 3.96 12.03 8.19
CA THR A 149 2.97 12.61 9.10
C THR A 149 1.86 11.62 9.39
N ILE A 150 1.08 11.88 10.42
CA ILE A 150 -0.17 11.18 10.67
C ILE A 150 -1.29 11.96 9.99
N LEU A 151 -2.02 11.28 9.11
CA LEU A 151 -3.14 11.83 8.36
C LEU A 151 -4.43 11.17 8.80
N TRP A 152 -5.38 11.98 9.25
CA TRP A 152 -6.74 11.55 9.52
C TRP A 152 -7.65 12.03 8.39
N VAL A 153 -8.44 11.12 7.84
CA VAL A 153 -9.41 11.43 6.78
C VAL A 153 -10.75 10.83 7.16
N PHE A 154 -11.78 11.65 7.08
CA PHE A 154 -13.17 11.25 7.26
C PHE A 154 -14.01 11.74 6.07
N THR A 155 -14.94 10.93 5.62
CA THR A 155 -15.97 11.35 4.66
C THR A 155 -17.28 10.59 4.87
N ASP A 156 -18.39 11.26 4.72
CA ASP A 156 -19.74 10.68 4.63
C ASP A 156 -20.16 10.42 3.17
N GLY A 157 -19.26 10.66 2.21
CA GLY A 157 -19.50 10.59 0.78
C GLY A 157 -19.88 11.93 0.15
N GLN A 158 -20.31 12.93 0.93
CA GLN A 158 -20.67 14.27 0.45
C GLN A 158 -19.77 15.37 1.02
N LYS A 159 -19.29 15.18 2.24
CA LYS A 159 -18.39 16.10 2.93
C LYS A 159 -17.17 15.34 3.40
N SER A 160 -16.03 16.03 3.45
CA SER A 160 -14.79 15.44 3.92
C SER A 160 -14.11 16.34 4.95
N MET A 161 -13.53 15.72 5.97
CA MET A 161 -12.67 16.37 6.95
C MET A 161 -11.31 15.70 6.93
N MET A 162 -10.26 16.49 7.01
CA MET A 162 -8.89 16.04 7.02
C MET A 162 -8.10 16.76 8.10
N ALA A 163 -7.30 16.03 8.86
CA ALA A 163 -6.38 16.57 9.84
C ALA A 163 -5.01 15.93 9.67
N VAL A 164 -3.96 16.72 9.86
CA VAL A 164 -2.56 16.27 9.77
C VAL A 164 -1.92 16.54 11.11
N GLU A 165 -1.32 15.49 11.70
CA GLU A 165 -0.49 15.60 12.90
C GLU A 165 0.96 15.36 12.52
N PRO A 166 1.91 16.25 12.88
CA PRO A 166 3.33 16.01 12.66
C PRO A 166 3.79 14.83 13.52
N GLU A 167 4.59 13.92 12.96
CA GLU A 167 5.08 12.73 13.66
C GLU A 167 6.11 13.05 14.77
N PHE A 168 6.60 14.28 14.83
CA PHE A 168 7.66 14.71 15.75
C PHE A 168 7.19 15.73 16.77
N GLY A 169 7.27 15.28 18.04
CA GLY A 169 7.54 16.08 19.23
C GLY A 169 6.54 17.20 19.52
N PHE A 170 5.68 16.97 20.47
CA PHE A 170 5.09 18.06 21.25
C PHE A 170 6.21 18.88 21.90
N THR A 171 6.54 20.01 21.29
CA THR A 171 6.92 21.17 22.07
C THR A 171 5.60 21.87 22.42
N GLU A 172 5.23 21.88 23.68
CA GLU A 172 4.18 22.72 24.22
C GLU A 172 4.41 24.16 23.76
N GLY A 173 3.57 24.65 22.86
CA GLY A 173 3.67 25.98 22.31
C GLY A 173 2.64 26.21 21.23
N SER A 174 1.44 26.67 21.64
CA SER A 174 0.39 27.31 20.87
C SER A 174 -0.18 26.56 19.65
N SER A 175 -1.23 25.79 19.90
CA SER A 175 -2.21 25.38 18.89
C SER A 175 -3.06 26.60 18.49
N GLN A 176 -2.76 27.21 17.36
CA GLN A 176 -3.75 28.01 16.63
C GLN A 176 -4.14 27.23 15.39
N GLY A 177 -5.19 26.44 15.50
CA GLY A 177 -5.85 25.82 14.36
C GLY A 177 -6.49 26.89 13.49
N VAL A 178 -5.96 27.08 12.29
CA VAL A 178 -6.61 27.93 11.28
C VAL A 178 -7.63 27.08 10.54
N TRP A 179 -8.88 27.23 10.90
CA TRP A 179 -10.00 26.72 10.11
C TRP A 179 -10.26 27.69 8.97
N ARG A 180 -10.14 27.28 7.73
CA ARG A 180 -10.68 27.99 6.57
C ARG A 180 -11.91 27.24 6.07
N GLN A 181 -13.01 27.98 6.05
CA GLN A 181 -14.28 27.62 5.41
C GLN A 181 -14.14 27.61 3.89
#